data_5bf3158712825e6a362a198af80d18b4
#
_entry.id   5bf3158712825e6a362a198af80d18b4
#
_cell.length_a   1.000
_cell.length_b   1.000
_cell.length_c   1.000
_cell.angle_alpha   90.00
_cell.angle_beta   90.00
_cell.angle_gamma   90.00
#
_symmetry.space_group_name_H-M   'P 1'
#
loop_
_entity.id
_entity.type
_entity.pdbx_description
1 polymer ?
#
loop_
_entity_poly.entity_id
_entity_poly.type
_entity_poly.pdbx_seq_one_letter_code
_entity_poly.pdbx_strand_id
1 'polypeptide(L)'
;SNEEENASAVMFSLEMSAEQIGLRILAEQAKIPSDKLRKGDLNEKDSLELSNAYQEIHKLNFFFDDSPNLTVSELRSKLRRYKNNYNIKLVLIDYLQLIKPEGNRDNRVNELSEITRNLKQLAKEFDLPVISLSQLSRQVENRDDKRPLLSDLRESGSIEQDADVVMFIYRESYYLQRNEPTRGSDETQESYQKKHDAWKDRNEEVFNKAELIIAKQRNGPT
;
A
#
# COMPACT_ATOMS: atom_id res chain seq x y z
N SER A 1 3.98 -28.95 -2.93
CA SER A 1 3.40 -29.75 -1.82
C SER A 1 1.98 -29.27 -1.58
N ASN A 2 1.05 -30.14 -1.17
CA ASN A 2 -0.35 -29.78 -0.91
C ASN A 2 -0.54 -28.66 0.13
N GLU A 3 0.48 -28.28 0.86
CA GLU A 3 0.44 -27.20 1.86
C GLU A 3 0.55 -25.81 1.22
N GLU A 4 1.18 -25.69 0.05
CA GLU A 4 1.31 -24.41 -0.66
C GLU A 4 0.02 -24.08 -1.44
N GLU A 5 -0.67 -25.09 -1.96
CA GLU A 5 -1.93 -24.91 -2.69
C GLU A 5 -3.08 -24.38 -1.82
N ASN A 6 -3.02 -24.57 -0.49
CA ASN A 6 -4.04 -24.14 0.47
C ASN A 6 -3.58 -22.93 1.33
N ALA A 7 -2.51 -22.24 0.94
CA ALA A 7 -2.08 -21.03 1.65
C ALA A 7 -3.12 -19.92 1.53
N SER A 8 -3.42 -19.29 2.67
CA SER A 8 -4.41 -18.22 2.76
C SER A 8 -3.76 -16.93 3.25
N ALA A 9 -4.28 -15.80 2.82
CA ALA A 9 -3.92 -14.49 3.36
C ALA A 9 -5.14 -13.80 3.94
N VAL A 10 -4.93 -12.97 4.97
CA VAL A 10 -5.97 -12.11 5.53
C VAL A 10 -5.52 -10.66 5.48
N MET A 11 -6.40 -9.78 5.02
CA MET A 11 -6.19 -8.33 5.00
C MET A 11 -7.19 -7.66 5.94
N PHE A 12 -6.65 -6.93 6.91
CA PHE A 12 -7.42 -6.01 7.73
C PHE A 12 -7.40 -4.63 7.07
N SER A 13 -8.53 -4.22 6.53
CA SER A 13 -8.69 -2.93 5.88
C SER A 13 -9.44 -1.98 6.79
N LEU A 14 -8.75 -0.99 7.30
CA LEU A 14 -9.30 -0.06 8.28
C LEU A 14 -9.85 1.23 7.63
N GLU A 15 -9.55 1.44 6.33
CA GLU A 15 -9.98 2.61 5.58
C GLU A 15 -11.06 2.26 4.53
N MET A 16 -10.89 1.15 3.83
CA MET A 16 -11.73 0.78 2.69
C MET A 16 -12.57 -0.44 3.01
N SER A 17 -13.81 -0.48 2.45
CA SER A 17 -14.61 -1.69 2.53
C SER A 17 -14.01 -2.84 1.71
N ALA A 18 -14.33 -4.07 2.10
CA ALA A 18 -13.94 -5.28 1.38
C ALA A 18 -14.40 -5.25 -0.09
N GLU A 19 -15.58 -4.70 -0.35
CA GLU A 19 -16.12 -4.51 -1.70
C GLU A 19 -15.24 -3.57 -2.54
N GLN A 20 -14.83 -2.43 -1.98
CA GLN A 20 -13.98 -1.47 -2.68
C GLN A 20 -12.61 -2.05 -3.02
N ILE A 21 -12.03 -2.85 -2.12
CA ILE A 21 -10.75 -3.53 -2.37
C ILE A 21 -10.94 -4.62 -3.42
N GLY A 22 -11.98 -5.41 -3.30
CA GLY A 22 -12.32 -6.45 -4.29
C GLY A 22 -12.44 -5.88 -5.70
N LEU A 23 -13.14 -4.75 -5.86
CA LEU A 23 -13.24 -4.05 -7.13
C LEU A 23 -11.90 -3.55 -7.68
N ARG A 24 -10.99 -3.07 -6.81
CA ARG A 24 -9.64 -2.65 -7.23
C ARG A 24 -8.80 -3.83 -7.71
N ILE A 25 -8.80 -4.93 -6.96
CA ILE A 25 -8.07 -6.15 -7.34
C ILE A 25 -8.62 -6.70 -8.66
N LEU A 26 -9.93 -6.73 -8.81
CA LEU A 26 -10.59 -7.19 -10.03
C LEU A 26 -10.25 -6.30 -11.24
N ALA A 27 -10.24 -4.98 -11.06
CA ALA A 27 -9.86 -4.02 -12.09
C ALA A 27 -8.41 -4.20 -12.52
N GLU A 28 -7.50 -4.40 -11.56
CA GLU A 28 -6.08 -4.64 -11.82
C GLU A 28 -5.84 -5.95 -12.56
N GLN A 29 -6.44 -7.04 -12.10
CA GLN A 29 -6.31 -8.34 -12.73
C GLN A 29 -6.89 -8.37 -14.15
N ALA A 30 -8.03 -7.72 -14.37
CA ALA A 30 -8.67 -7.58 -15.67
C ALA A 30 -7.98 -6.54 -16.58
N LYS A 31 -7.03 -5.75 -16.04
CA LYS A 31 -6.38 -4.61 -16.72
C LYS A 31 -7.37 -3.57 -17.25
N ILE A 32 -8.44 -3.36 -16.50
CA ILE A 32 -9.50 -2.37 -16.79
C ILE A 32 -9.35 -1.21 -15.81
N PRO A 33 -9.39 0.06 -16.27
CA PRO A 33 -9.40 1.21 -15.36
C PRO A 33 -10.52 1.12 -14.33
N SER A 34 -10.21 1.34 -13.05
CA SER A 34 -11.19 1.21 -11.96
C SER A 34 -12.39 2.17 -12.08
N ASP A 35 -12.19 3.35 -12.69
CA ASP A 35 -13.27 4.29 -12.94
C ASP A 35 -14.25 3.79 -14.01
N LYS A 36 -13.74 3.11 -15.05
CA LYS A 36 -14.53 2.48 -16.10
C LYS A 36 -15.39 1.34 -15.51
N LEU A 37 -14.75 0.50 -14.66
CA LEU A 37 -15.46 -0.58 -13.97
C LEU A 37 -16.57 -0.03 -13.05
N ARG A 38 -16.27 1.03 -12.29
CA ARG A 38 -17.24 1.65 -11.38
C ARG A 38 -18.42 2.31 -12.10
N LYS A 39 -18.20 2.87 -13.29
CA LYS A 39 -19.25 3.48 -14.12
C LYS A 39 -20.09 2.44 -14.87
N GLY A 40 -19.62 1.19 -14.95
CA GLY A 40 -20.28 0.16 -15.76
C GLY A 40 -20.14 0.36 -17.27
N ASP A 41 -19.21 1.20 -17.71
CA ASP A 41 -18.94 1.49 -19.12
C ASP A 41 -18.01 0.41 -19.71
N LEU A 42 -18.55 -0.79 -19.85
CA LEU A 42 -17.82 -1.99 -20.28
C LEU A 42 -18.29 -2.43 -21.65
N ASN A 43 -17.33 -2.70 -22.54
CA ASN A 43 -17.60 -3.36 -23.81
C ASN A 43 -17.54 -4.91 -23.65
N GLU A 44 -17.86 -5.65 -24.72
CA GLU A 44 -17.85 -7.12 -24.69
C GLU A 44 -16.47 -7.71 -24.31
N LYS A 45 -15.38 -7.10 -24.80
CA LYS A 45 -14.03 -7.52 -24.46
C LYS A 45 -13.74 -7.31 -22.96
N ASP A 46 -14.09 -6.13 -22.44
CA ASP A 46 -13.91 -5.84 -21.00
C ASP A 46 -14.69 -6.84 -20.13
N SER A 47 -15.92 -7.19 -20.56
CA SER A 47 -16.75 -8.16 -19.84
C SER A 47 -16.13 -9.56 -19.81
N LEU A 48 -15.50 -9.97 -20.91
CA LEU A 48 -14.78 -11.24 -20.98
C LEU A 48 -13.54 -11.24 -20.06
N GLU A 49 -12.71 -10.17 -20.13
CA GLU A 49 -11.52 -10.03 -19.27
C GLU A 49 -11.92 -10.00 -17.79
N LEU A 50 -13.02 -9.33 -17.46
CA LEU A 50 -13.57 -9.28 -16.10
C LEU A 50 -13.99 -10.66 -15.59
N SER A 51 -14.67 -11.43 -16.46
CA SER A 51 -15.07 -12.82 -16.13
C SER A 51 -13.87 -13.71 -15.87
N ASN A 52 -12.85 -13.60 -16.72
CA ASN A 52 -11.60 -14.37 -16.55
C ASN A 52 -10.88 -14.00 -15.25
N ALA A 53 -10.74 -12.69 -14.99
CA ALA A 53 -10.13 -12.17 -13.77
C ALA A 53 -10.87 -12.65 -12.51
N TYR A 54 -12.21 -12.62 -12.54
CA TYR A 54 -13.03 -13.12 -11.43
C TYR A 54 -12.77 -14.61 -11.15
N GLN A 55 -12.71 -15.44 -12.19
CA GLN A 55 -12.42 -16.88 -12.04
C GLN A 55 -11.04 -17.13 -11.42
N GLU A 56 -10.02 -16.35 -11.79
CA GLU A 56 -8.69 -16.47 -11.20
C GLU A 56 -8.65 -16.03 -9.75
N ILE A 57 -9.25 -14.87 -9.43
CA ILE A 57 -9.29 -14.34 -8.07
C ILE A 57 -10.09 -15.25 -7.14
N HIS A 58 -11.19 -15.83 -7.62
CA HIS A 58 -12.05 -16.72 -6.84
C HIS A 58 -11.33 -18.01 -6.37
N LYS A 59 -10.26 -18.41 -7.04
CA LYS A 59 -9.43 -19.54 -6.62
C LYS A 59 -8.49 -19.20 -5.46
N LEU A 60 -8.28 -17.90 -5.19
CA LEU A 60 -7.38 -17.45 -4.14
C LEU A 60 -8.07 -17.49 -2.78
N ASN A 61 -7.40 -18.06 -1.80
CA ASN A 61 -7.84 -18.03 -0.40
C ASN A 61 -7.41 -16.70 0.25
N PHE A 62 -8.10 -15.61 -0.10
CA PHE A 62 -7.83 -14.27 0.37
C PHE A 62 -9.03 -13.72 1.13
N PHE A 63 -8.84 -13.44 2.42
CA PHE A 63 -9.90 -12.96 3.31
C PHE A 63 -9.76 -11.46 3.56
N PHE A 64 -10.89 -10.75 3.57
CA PHE A 64 -10.96 -9.34 3.92
C PHE A 64 -11.73 -9.17 5.21
N ASP A 65 -11.18 -8.40 6.14
CA ASP A 65 -11.87 -7.95 7.34
C ASP A 65 -11.84 -6.41 7.35
N ASP A 66 -12.98 -5.79 7.09
CA ASP A 66 -13.16 -4.35 7.03
C ASP A 66 -13.83 -3.78 8.28
N SER A 67 -13.69 -4.50 9.40
CA SER A 67 -14.19 -4.03 10.69
C SER A 67 -13.52 -2.72 11.08
N PRO A 68 -14.29 -1.67 11.38
CA PRO A 68 -13.74 -0.36 11.71
C PRO A 68 -13.14 -0.36 13.13
N ASN A 69 -12.19 0.54 13.35
CA ASN A 69 -11.72 0.90 14.69
C ASN A 69 -11.08 -0.24 15.50
N LEU A 70 -10.36 -1.14 14.87
CA LEU A 70 -9.74 -2.27 15.55
C LEU A 70 -8.53 -1.84 16.40
N THR A 71 -8.43 -2.41 17.59
CA THR A 71 -7.22 -2.44 18.43
C THR A 71 -6.34 -3.63 18.05
N VAL A 72 -5.07 -3.66 18.49
CA VAL A 72 -4.20 -4.83 18.23
C VAL A 72 -4.71 -6.09 18.93
N SER A 73 -5.34 -5.97 20.09
CA SER A 73 -5.96 -7.10 20.79
C SER A 73 -7.15 -7.69 20.04
N GLU A 74 -7.96 -6.85 19.40
CA GLU A 74 -9.05 -7.32 18.54
C GLU A 74 -8.51 -7.97 17.26
N LEU A 75 -7.47 -7.38 16.62
CA LEU A 75 -6.76 -8.00 15.50
C LEU A 75 -6.24 -9.39 15.89
N ARG A 76 -5.60 -9.51 17.06
CA ARG A 76 -5.10 -10.79 17.61
C ARG A 76 -6.21 -11.82 17.75
N SER A 77 -7.34 -11.42 18.31
CA SER A 77 -8.49 -12.31 18.51
C SER A 77 -9.08 -12.79 17.19
N LYS A 78 -9.22 -11.89 16.21
CA LYS A 78 -9.68 -12.22 14.87
C LYS A 78 -8.69 -13.13 14.15
N LEU A 79 -7.40 -12.81 14.18
CA LEU A 79 -6.35 -13.61 13.53
C LEU A 79 -6.29 -15.03 14.09
N ARG A 80 -6.47 -15.20 15.43
CA ARG A 80 -6.56 -16.53 16.06
C ARG A 80 -7.71 -17.32 15.48
N ARG A 81 -8.89 -16.70 15.29
CA ARG A 81 -10.04 -17.36 14.67
C ARG A 81 -9.79 -17.74 13.22
N TYR A 82 -9.18 -16.82 12.42
CA TYR A 82 -8.80 -17.12 11.04
C TYR A 82 -7.80 -18.29 10.97
N LYS A 83 -6.75 -18.26 11.80
CA LYS A 83 -5.72 -19.32 11.81
C LYS A 83 -6.26 -20.68 12.24
N ASN A 84 -7.25 -20.72 13.11
CA ASN A 84 -7.89 -21.99 13.53
C ASN A 84 -8.73 -22.63 12.41
N ASN A 85 -9.30 -21.82 11.52
CA ASN A 85 -10.20 -22.30 10.48
C ASN A 85 -9.52 -22.41 9.11
N TYR A 86 -8.42 -21.68 8.89
CA TYR A 86 -7.76 -21.56 7.58
C TYR A 86 -6.24 -21.59 7.74
N ASN A 87 -5.55 -22.05 6.71
CA ASN A 87 -4.08 -22.09 6.68
C ASN A 87 -3.50 -20.69 6.36
N ILE A 88 -3.67 -19.75 7.29
CA ILE A 88 -3.15 -18.38 7.11
C ILE A 88 -1.62 -18.39 7.07
N LYS A 89 -1.04 -17.78 6.03
CA LYS A 89 0.40 -17.65 5.81
C LYS A 89 0.85 -16.20 5.71
N LEU A 90 -0.07 -15.25 5.58
CA LEU A 90 0.24 -13.83 5.44
C LEU A 90 -0.86 -12.97 6.07
N VAL A 91 -0.45 -11.93 6.77
CA VAL A 91 -1.33 -10.88 7.30
C VAL A 91 -0.98 -9.54 6.67
N LEU A 92 -2.00 -8.84 6.18
CA LEU A 92 -1.90 -7.49 5.63
C LEU A 92 -2.71 -6.53 6.49
N ILE A 93 -2.21 -5.32 6.72
CA ILE A 93 -2.90 -4.27 7.49
C ILE A 93 -2.84 -2.96 6.71
N ASP A 94 -4.00 -2.39 6.39
CA ASP A 94 -4.14 -1.13 5.67
C ASP A 94 -4.99 -0.15 6.51
N TYR A 95 -4.38 0.81 7.18
CA TYR A 95 -2.97 1.08 7.45
C TYR A 95 -2.73 1.37 8.95
N LEU A 96 -1.48 1.35 9.40
CA LEU A 96 -1.06 1.42 10.81
C LEU A 96 -1.74 2.52 11.62
N GLN A 97 -1.81 3.72 11.07
CA GLN A 97 -2.29 4.91 11.78
C GLN A 97 -3.80 4.87 12.08
N LEU A 98 -4.56 3.93 11.50
CA LEU A 98 -5.98 3.74 11.78
C LEU A 98 -6.24 2.69 12.89
N ILE A 99 -5.22 1.96 13.31
CA ILE A 99 -5.33 1.09 14.48
C ILE A 99 -5.58 1.93 15.72
N LYS A 100 -6.57 1.55 16.52
CA LYS A 100 -6.86 2.21 17.78
C LYS A 100 -5.84 1.82 18.85
N PRO A 101 -5.37 2.78 19.66
CA PRO A 101 -4.55 2.48 20.83
C PRO A 101 -5.38 1.74 21.90
N GLU A 102 -4.71 0.95 22.71
CA GLU A 102 -5.32 0.34 23.90
C GLU A 102 -5.19 1.32 25.08
N GLY A 103 -6.24 2.08 25.32
CA GLY A 103 -6.29 3.09 26.37
C GLY A 103 -6.19 4.53 25.86
N ASN A 104 -6.32 5.47 26.79
CA ASN A 104 -6.27 6.90 26.49
C ASN A 104 -4.83 7.37 26.69
N ARG A 105 -4.17 7.81 25.62
CA ARG A 105 -2.82 8.36 25.68
C ARG A 105 -2.76 9.74 25.02
N ASP A 106 -2.01 10.64 25.63
CA ASP A 106 -1.94 12.05 25.21
C ASP A 106 -0.94 12.29 24.06
N ASN A 107 -0.24 11.23 23.59
CA ASN A 107 0.83 11.39 22.61
C ASN A 107 0.76 10.33 21.50
N ARG A 108 0.52 10.79 20.27
CA ARG A 108 0.41 9.96 19.06
C ARG A 108 1.67 9.12 18.78
N VAL A 109 2.86 9.65 19.08
CA VAL A 109 4.13 8.92 18.90
C VAL A 109 4.18 7.68 19.81
N ASN A 110 3.74 7.83 21.06
CA ASN A 110 3.70 6.72 22.02
C ASN A 110 2.64 5.67 21.64
N GLU A 111 1.49 6.11 21.13
CA GLU A 111 0.45 5.21 20.60
C GLU A 111 0.98 4.33 19.48
N LEU A 112 1.60 4.94 18.46
CA LEU A 112 2.18 4.22 17.34
C LEU A 112 3.31 3.28 17.78
N SER A 113 4.13 3.70 18.75
CA SER A 113 5.19 2.86 19.32
C SER A 113 4.65 1.62 20.01
N GLU A 114 3.53 1.74 20.68
CA GLU A 114 2.86 0.58 21.30
C GLU A 114 2.25 -0.33 20.23
N ILE A 115 1.56 0.24 19.24
CA ILE A 115 0.96 -0.49 18.14
C ILE A 115 2.03 -1.31 17.39
N THR A 116 3.15 -0.70 16.99
CA THR A 116 4.20 -1.40 16.22
C THR A 116 4.84 -2.52 17.03
N ARG A 117 5.11 -2.29 18.32
CA ARG A 117 5.61 -3.31 19.24
C ARG A 117 4.65 -4.48 19.38
N ASN A 118 3.36 -4.19 19.56
CA ASN A 118 2.32 -5.20 19.69
C ASN A 118 2.11 -5.99 18.39
N LEU A 119 2.20 -5.35 17.22
CA LEU A 119 2.16 -6.03 15.92
C LEU A 119 3.39 -6.93 15.71
N LYS A 120 4.57 -6.50 16.17
CA LYS A 120 5.77 -7.35 16.15
C LYS A 120 5.63 -8.57 17.06
N GLN A 121 5.01 -8.41 18.22
CA GLN A 121 4.70 -9.53 19.11
C GLN A 121 3.68 -10.47 18.48
N LEU A 122 2.64 -9.93 17.84
CA LEU A 122 1.61 -10.68 17.13
C LEU A 122 2.23 -11.53 16.01
N ALA A 123 3.12 -10.96 15.20
CA ALA A 123 3.82 -11.68 14.15
C ALA A 123 4.62 -12.88 14.71
N LYS A 124 5.31 -12.69 15.85
CA LYS A 124 6.05 -13.75 16.53
C LYS A 124 5.13 -14.80 17.16
N GLU A 125 4.05 -14.39 17.84
CA GLU A 125 3.07 -15.28 18.50
C GLU A 125 2.46 -16.26 17.50
N PHE A 126 2.11 -15.76 16.31
CA PHE A 126 1.45 -16.56 15.29
C PHE A 126 2.42 -17.19 14.28
N ASP A 127 3.71 -16.87 14.37
CA ASP A 127 4.74 -17.27 13.40
C ASP A 127 4.29 -16.97 11.96
N LEU A 128 3.92 -15.70 11.71
CA LEU A 128 3.41 -15.22 10.44
C LEU A 128 4.09 -13.91 10.03
N PRO A 129 4.38 -13.73 8.74
CA PRO A 129 4.74 -12.43 8.20
C PRO A 129 3.53 -11.49 8.30
N VAL A 130 3.78 -10.28 8.82
CA VAL A 130 2.83 -9.19 8.89
C VAL A 130 3.35 -8.03 8.04
N ILE A 131 2.63 -7.69 6.98
CA ILE A 131 2.89 -6.52 6.15
C ILE A 131 1.90 -5.44 6.56
N SER A 132 2.41 -4.31 7.01
CA SER A 132 1.57 -3.18 7.36
C SER A 132 1.91 -1.97 6.50
N LEU A 133 0.88 -1.37 5.91
CA LEU A 133 1.02 -0.10 5.21
C LEU A 133 1.16 1.03 6.23
N SER A 134 1.89 2.06 5.87
CA SER A 134 2.09 3.25 6.68
C SER A 134 2.06 4.50 5.82
N GLN A 135 1.34 5.50 6.28
CA GLN A 135 1.36 6.81 5.65
C GLN A 135 2.66 7.53 5.95
N LEU A 136 3.20 8.21 4.96
CA LEU A 136 4.41 9.04 5.09
C LEU A 136 4.07 10.46 5.55
N SER A 137 5.05 11.12 6.15
CA SER A 137 4.98 12.55 6.44
C SER A 137 4.87 13.35 5.15
N ARG A 138 4.00 14.37 5.15
CA ARG A 138 3.86 15.29 4.02
C ARG A 138 5.13 16.11 3.73
N GLN A 139 6.12 16.09 4.61
CA GLN A 139 7.39 16.78 4.40
C GLN A 139 8.17 16.27 3.18
N VAL A 140 7.95 15.02 2.75
CA VAL A 140 8.52 14.48 1.51
C VAL A 140 8.12 15.32 0.29
N GLU A 141 6.93 15.91 0.31
CA GLU A 141 6.42 16.76 -0.79
C GLU A 141 7.15 18.11 -0.91
N ASN A 142 7.91 18.52 0.12
CA ASN A 142 8.62 19.80 0.15
C ASN A 142 10.10 19.69 -0.27
N ARG A 143 10.60 18.47 -0.53
CA ARG A 143 11.97 18.26 -0.99
C ARG A 143 12.06 18.29 -2.51
N ASP A 144 13.25 18.59 -3.04
CA ASP A 144 13.53 18.48 -4.47
C ASP A 144 13.48 17.02 -4.93
N ASP A 145 14.22 16.15 -4.26
CA ASP A 145 14.08 14.69 -4.41
C ASP A 145 12.96 14.16 -3.51
N LYS A 146 11.89 13.71 -4.14
CA LYS A 146 10.68 13.21 -3.49
C LYS A 146 10.72 11.69 -3.23
N ARG A 147 11.88 11.05 -3.43
CA ARG A 147 12.07 9.65 -3.00
C ARG A 147 11.95 9.55 -1.50
N PRO A 148 11.08 8.68 -0.98
CA PRO A 148 10.90 8.53 0.46
C PRO A 148 12.17 8.03 1.16
N LEU A 149 12.37 8.52 2.38
CA LEU A 149 13.45 8.13 3.28
C LEU A 149 12.88 7.65 4.62
N LEU A 150 13.71 6.92 5.41
CA LEU A 150 13.30 6.47 6.76
C LEU A 150 12.86 7.62 7.66
N SER A 151 13.46 8.80 7.51
CA SER A 151 13.05 10.02 8.23
C SER A 151 11.62 10.49 7.93
N ASP A 152 11.03 10.04 6.82
CA ASP A 152 9.65 10.37 6.46
C ASP A 152 8.62 9.54 7.23
N LEU A 153 9.07 8.51 7.95
CA LEU A 153 8.29 7.77 8.96
C LEU A 153 8.26 8.50 10.32
N ARG A 154 8.49 9.79 10.35
CA ARG A 154 8.90 10.63 11.47
C ARG A 154 7.96 10.65 12.70
N GLU A 155 6.68 10.46 12.54
CA GLU A 155 5.76 10.35 13.69
C GLU A 155 5.91 9.05 14.45
N SER A 156 6.82 8.18 14.00
CA SER A 156 7.01 6.84 14.52
C SER A 156 8.42 6.31 14.23
N GLY A 157 9.44 6.90 14.84
CA GLY A 157 10.78 6.27 14.87
C GLY A 157 10.74 4.81 15.34
N SER A 158 9.66 4.43 16.03
CA SER A 158 9.34 3.06 16.40
C SER A 158 9.00 2.15 15.20
N ILE A 159 8.35 2.65 14.13
CA ILE A 159 8.11 1.83 12.92
C ILE A 159 9.45 1.35 12.38
N GLU A 160 10.41 2.28 12.23
CA GLU A 160 11.75 1.93 11.78
C GLU A 160 12.41 0.93 12.72
N GLN A 161 12.31 1.10 14.04
CA GLN A 161 12.97 0.21 15.01
C GLN A 161 12.35 -1.19 15.03
N ASP A 162 11.04 -1.31 15.02
CA ASP A 162 10.32 -2.56 15.18
C ASP A 162 10.24 -3.38 13.87
N ALA A 163 10.17 -2.73 12.71
CA ALA A 163 10.13 -3.40 11.42
C ALA A 163 11.44 -4.16 11.12
N ASP A 164 11.33 -5.35 10.54
CA ASP A 164 12.48 -6.09 10.01
C ASP A 164 12.87 -5.58 8.63
N VAL A 165 11.88 -5.20 7.84
CA VAL A 165 12.05 -4.64 6.50
C VAL A 165 11.19 -3.39 6.39
N VAL A 166 11.74 -2.34 5.80
CA VAL A 166 11.01 -1.13 5.40
C VAL A 166 11.19 -0.94 3.90
N MET A 167 10.07 -0.86 3.22
CA MET A 167 10.02 -0.65 1.77
C MET A 167 9.16 0.58 1.46
N PHE A 168 9.63 1.40 0.52
CA PHE A 168 8.86 2.53 0.00
C PHE A 168 8.49 2.30 -1.46
N ILE A 169 7.33 2.79 -1.85
CA ILE A 169 6.90 2.84 -3.24
C ILE A 169 7.02 4.28 -3.72
N TYR A 170 7.75 4.49 -4.80
CA TYR A 170 7.92 5.80 -5.42
C TYR A 170 7.49 5.75 -6.90
N ARG A 171 6.72 6.72 -7.32
CA ARG A 171 6.27 6.88 -8.72
C ARG A 171 6.63 8.27 -9.21
N GLU A 172 7.69 8.35 -10.02
CA GLU A 172 8.14 9.62 -10.58
C GLU A 172 7.08 10.26 -11.49
N SER A 173 6.36 9.44 -12.27
CA SER A 173 5.28 9.90 -13.14
C SER A 173 4.19 10.69 -12.40
N TYR A 174 3.92 10.37 -11.14
CA TYR A 174 2.95 11.08 -10.31
C TYR A 174 3.37 12.55 -10.08
N TYR A 175 4.66 12.79 -9.85
CA TYR A 175 5.20 14.12 -9.62
C TYR A 175 5.39 14.90 -10.92
N LEU A 176 5.82 14.23 -12.00
CA LEU A 176 5.96 14.85 -13.33
C LEU A 176 4.62 15.37 -13.85
N GLN A 177 3.55 14.57 -13.73
CA GLN A 177 2.20 14.98 -14.19
C GLN A 177 1.66 16.20 -13.43
N ARG A 178 2.07 16.40 -12.18
CA ARG A 178 1.67 17.56 -11.37
C ARG A 178 2.50 18.79 -11.63
N ASN A 179 3.68 18.63 -12.21
CA ASN A 179 4.64 19.68 -12.48
C ASN A 179 4.89 19.85 -14.00
N GLU A 180 3.84 19.73 -14.80
CA GLU A 180 3.92 20.03 -16.23
C GLU A 180 4.39 21.49 -16.44
N PRO A 181 5.45 21.72 -17.24
CA PRO A 181 5.96 23.06 -17.47
C PRO A 181 4.89 23.96 -18.07
N THR A 182 4.72 25.13 -17.47
CA THR A 182 3.89 26.21 -18.01
C THR A 182 4.80 27.33 -18.47
N ARG A 183 4.43 28.00 -19.57
CA ARG A 183 5.22 29.14 -20.08
C ARG A 183 5.12 30.35 -19.16
N GLY A 184 6.27 30.81 -18.68
CA GLY A 184 6.35 32.06 -17.92
C GLY A 184 6.15 33.31 -18.82
N SER A 185 5.72 34.44 -18.22
CA SER A 185 5.49 35.70 -18.94
C SER A 185 6.72 36.22 -19.70
N ASP A 186 7.90 36.00 -19.12
CA ASP A 186 9.18 36.50 -19.69
C ASP A 186 9.99 35.40 -20.40
N GLU A 187 9.40 34.23 -20.58
CA GLU A 187 10.07 33.07 -21.19
C GLU A 187 9.89 33.06 -22.71
N THR A 188 10.98 32.82 -23.43
CA THR A 188 10.92 32.66 -24.89
C THR A 188 10.22 31.35 -25.27
N GLN A 189 9.56 31.32 -26.41
CA GLN A 189 8.88 30.11 -26.91
C GLN A 189 9.86 28.94 -27.08
N GLU A 190 11.09 29.21 -27.52
CA GLU A 190 12.11 28.18 -27.70
C GLU A 190 12.56 27.56 -26.37
N SER A 191 12.73 28.39 -25.31
CA SER A 191 13.07 27.91 -23.96
C SER A 191 11.97 27.04 -23.38
N TYR A 192 10.73 27.51 -23.49
CA TYR A 192 9.57 26.73 -23.05
C TYR A 192 9.48 25.40 -23.79
N GLN A 193 9.63 25.40 -25.12
CA GLN A 193 9.53 24.17 -25.92
C GLN A 193 10.58 23.13 -25.49
N LYS A 194 11.83 23.55 -25.27
CA LYS A 194 12.90 22.67 -24.78
C LYS A 194 12.56 22.03 -23.44
N LYS A 195 12.02 22.82 -22.49
CA LYS A 195 11.60 22.31 -21.17
C LYS A 195 10.44 21.33 -21.29
N HIS A 196 9.46 21.67 -22.11
CA HIS A 196 8.28 20.84 -22.32
C HIS A 196 8.64 19.52 -23.01
N ASP A 197 9.49 19.53 -24.01
CA ASP A 197 9.95 18.33 -24.70
C ASP A 197 10.73 17.41 -23.76
N ALA A 198 11.66 17.97 -22.96
CA ALA A 198 12.39 17.21 -21.95
C ALA A 198 11.46 16.59 -20.87
N TRP A 199 10.44 17.34 -20.45
CA TRP A 199 9.41 16.83 -19.53
C TRP A 199 8.60 15.69 -20.17
N LYS A 200 8.20 15.84 -21.43
CA LYS A 200 7.44 14.85 -22.18
C LYS A 200 8.24 13.55 -22.33
N ASP A 201 9.50 13.64 -22.76
CA ASP A 201 10.39 12.49 -22.94
C ASP A 201 10.56 11.76 -21.61
N ARG A 202 10.78 12.51 -20.49
CA ARG A 202 10.91 11.91 -19.17
C ARG A 202 9.61 11.24 -18.69
N ASN A 203 8.47 11.86 -18.95
CA ASN A 203 7.17 11.30 -18.56
C ASN A 203 6.87 10.01 -19.33
N GLU A 204 7.23 9.92 -20.62
CA GLU A 204 7.12 8.71 -21.43
C GLU A 204 8.05 7.60 -20.90
N GLU A 205 9.29 7.95 -20.54
CA GLU A 205 10.28 7.00 -20.00
C GLU A 205 9.82 6.34 -18.70
N VAL A 206 9.20 7.10 -17.80
CA VAL A 206 8.76 6.61 -16.48
C VAL A 206 7.29 6.18 -16.43
N PHE A 207 6.61 6.20 -17.58
CA PHE A 207 5.21 5.81 -17.67
C PHE A 207 5.02 4.37 -17.19
N ASN A 208 4.02 4.15 -16.35
CA ASN A 208 3.70 2.85 -15.73
C ASN A 208 4.86 2.20 -14.94
N LYS A 209 5.87 2.97 -14.53
CA LYS A 209 6.95 2.49 -13.68
C LYS A 209 6.75 2.95 -12.24
N ALA A 210 7.10 2.07 -11.30
CA ALA A 210 7.23 2.37 -9.89
C ALA A 210 8.55 1.82 -9.38
N GLU A 211 9.21 2.55 -8.49
CA GLU A 211 10.40 2.10 -7.79
C GLU A 211 9.96 1.49 -6.46
N LEU A 212 10.49 0.30 -6.14
CA LEU A 212 10.41 -0.29 -4.82
C LEU A 212 11.76 -0.08 -4.13
N ILE A 213 11.79 0.80 -3.14
CA ILE A 213 13.01 1.20 -2.42
C ILE A 213 13.06 0.40 -1.11
N ILE A 214 14.04 -0.49 -0.98
CA ILE A 214 14.30 -1.21 0.27
C ILE A 214 15.18 -0.32 1.14
N ALA A 215 14.57 0.40 2.09
CA ALA A 215 15.28 1.36 2.94
C ALA A 215 15.83 0.75 4.24
N LYS A 216 15.29 -0.38 4.66
CA LYS A 216 15.79 -1.15 5.80
C LYS A 216 15.58 -2.64 5.56
N GLN A 217 16.62 -3.42 5.88
CA GLN A 217 16.55 -4.87 5.96
C GLN A 217 17.44 -5.35 7.14
N ARG A 218 16.82 -5.92 8.18
CA ARG A 218 17.52 -6.28 9.42
C ARG A 218 18.60 -7.34 9.22
N ASN A 219 18.38 -8.30 8.33
CA ASN A 219 19.23 -9.47 8.12
C ASN A 219 19.91 -9.48 6.74
N GLY A 220 20.04 -8.34 6.08
CA GLY A 220 20.66 -8.24 4.75
C GLY A 220 21.02 -6.81 4.37
N PRO A 221 21.72 -6.62 3.24
CA PRO A 221 22.01 -5.30 2.71
C PRO A 221 20.73 -4.62 2.21
N THR A 222 20.76 -3.29 2.19
CA THR A 222 19.74 -2.42 1.58
C THR A 222 20.22 -1.90 0.26
#